data_b5771026c516284e39c21487b0378d2e
#
_entry.id   b5771026c516284e39c21487b0378d2e
#
_cell.length_a   1.000
_cell.length_b   1.000
_cell.length_c   1.000
_cell.angle_alpha   90.00
_cell.angle_beta   90.00
_cell.angle_gamma   90.00
#
_symmetry.space_group_name_H-M   'P 1'
#
loop_
_entity.id
_entity.type
_entity.pdbx_description
1 polymer ?
#
loop_
_entity_poly.entity_id
_entity_poly.type
_entity_poly.pdbx_seq_one_letter_code
_entity_poly.pdbx_strand_id
1 'polypeptide(L)'
;MRLRTDTAASAASLAGYLRGCECVVEVIDPRIIDATARPQSFAAPYADIELEGYLTVWEAMHPESSLERLTPMAHVNSTHSQ
;
A
#
# COMPACT_ATOMS: atom_id res chain seq x y z
N MET A 1 2.48 2.72 4.32
CA MET A 1 2.88 2.63 2.90
C MET A 1 1.84 3.33 2.05
N ARG A 2 2.26 4.21 1.19
CA ARG A 2 1.34 4.93 0.32
C ARG A 2 1.25 4.24 -1.02
N LEU A 3 0.02 4.06 -1.50
CA LEU A 3 -0.24 3.26 -2.69
C LEU A 3 -1.14 4.03 -3.63
N ARG A 4 -0.88 3.90 -4.92
CA ARG A 4 -1.72 4.52 -5.94
C ARG A 4 -2.22 3.46 -6.90
N THR A 5 -3.50 3.55 -7.25
CA THR A 5 -4.10 2.62 -8.21
C THR A 5 -4.46 3.37 -9.48
N ASP A 6 -4.78 2.60 -10.51
CA ASP A 6 -5.15 3.17 -11.81
C ASP A 6 -6.55 3.79 -11.79
N THR A 7 -7.44 3.34 -10.92
CA THR A 7 -8.80 3.89 -10.87
C THR A 7 -9.25 4.03 -9.42
N ALA A 8 -10.26 4.89 -9.21
CA ALA A 8 -10.84 5.03 -7.89
C ALA A 8 -11.52 3.74 -7.44
N ALA A 9 -12.11 2.99 -8.37
CA ALA A 9 -12.74 1.73 -8.03
C ALA A 9 -11.70 0.73 -7.52
N SER A 10 -10.54 0.68 -8.15
CA SER A 10 -9.46 -0.20 -7.69
C SER A 10 -8.97 0.22 -6.32
N ALA A 11 -8.86 1.52 -6.07
CA ALA A 11 -8.45 1.99 -4.75
C ALA A 11 -9.44 1.58 -3.68
N ALA A 12 -10.74 1.72 -3.97
CA ALA A 12 -11.76 1.31 -3.01
C ALA A 12 -11.72 -0.19 -2.75
N SER A 13 -11.52 -0.97 -3.81
CA SER A 13 -11.42 -2.42 -3.68
C SER A 13 -10.23 -2.80 -2.82
N LEU A 14 -9.08 -2.20 -3.08
CA LEU A 14 -7.87 -2.48 -2.31
C LEU A 14 -8.05 -2.07 -0.85
N ALA A 15 -8.63 -0.91 -0.62
CA ALA A 15 -8.85 -0.45 0.76
C ALA A 15 -9.74 -1.42 1.52
N GLY A 16 -10.82 -1.88 0.89
CA GLY A 16 -11.71 -2.84 1.53
C GLY A 16 -11.01 -4.16 1.83
N TYR A 17 -10.22 -4.63 0.89
CA TYR A 17 -9.47 -5.87 1.08
C TYR A 17 -8.49 -5.75 2.25
N LEU A 18 -7.73 -4.64 2.29
CA LEU A 18 -6.74 -4.47 3.35
C LEU A 18 -7.39 -4.29 4.71
N ARG A 19 -8.53 -3.61 4.77
CA ARG A 19 -9.26 -3.52 6.03
C ARG A 19 -9.74 -4.87 6.49
N GLY A 20 -10.12 -5.74 5.57
CA GLY A 20 -10.47 -7.10 5.90
C GLY A 20 -9.30 -7.91 6.42
N CYS A 21 -8.08 -7.50 6.10
CA CYS A 21 -6.86 -8.09 6.63
C CYS A 21 -6.42 -7.40 7.93
N GLU A 22 -7.27 -6.56 8.47
CA GLU A 22 -7.01 -5.84 9.71
C GLU A 22 -5.90 -4.80 9.57
N CYS A 23 -5.68 -4.31 8.36
CA CYS A 23 -4.76 -3.22 8.15
C CYS A 23 -5.45 -1.89 8.42
N VAL A 24 -4.67 -0.89 8.78
CA VAL A 24 -5.18 0.48 8.93
C VAL A 24 -5.03 1.16 7.57
N VAL A 25 -6.14 1.67 7.04
CA VAL A 25 -6.14 2.27 5.71
C VAL A 25 -6.78 3.65 5.79
N GLU A 26 -6.08 4.63 5.22
CA GLU A 26 -6.58 5.98 5.12
C GLU A 26 -6.65 6.36 3.65
N VAL A 27 -7.78 6.90 3.20
CA VAL A 27 -7.94 7.33 1.82
C VAL A 27 -7.46 8.76 1.72
N ILE A 28 -6.37 8.96 0.99
CA ILE A 28 -5.77 10.29 0.82
C ILE A 28 -6.42 11.00 -0.37
N ASP A 29 -6.69 10.25 -1.42
CA ASP A 29 -7.18 10.76 -2.69
C ASP A 29 -7.99 9.63 -3.31
N PRO A 30 -8.90 9.87 -4.26
CA PRO A 30 -9.68 8.76 -4.82
C PRO A 30 -8.85 7.59 -5.31
N ARG A 31 -7.62 7.82 -5.77
CA ARG A 31 -6.78 6.74 -6.25
C ARG A 31 -5.58 6.46 -5.35
N ILE A 32 -5.45 7.16 -4.22
CA ILE A 32 -4.29 7.04 -3.36
C ILE A 32 -4.74 6.70 -1.94
N ILE A 33 -4.19 5.64 -1.39
CA ILE A 33 -4.46 5.27 -0.01
C ILE A 33 -3.14 5.12 0.74
N ASP A 34 -3.22 5.25 2.06
CA ASP A 34 -2.09 5.03 2.94
C ASP A 34 -2.44 3.83 3.81
N ALA A 35 -1.64 2.78 3.75
CA ALA A 35 -1.95 1.53 4.41
C ALA A 35 -0.82 1.12 5.34
N THR A 36 -1.20 0.55 6.48
CA THR A 36 -0.25 0.04 7.46
C THR A 36 -0.78 -1.27 7.99
N ALA A 37 0.06 -2.30 8.06
CA ALA A 37 -0.34 -3.55 8.67
C ALA A 37 -0.57 -3.32 10.16
N ARG A 38 -1.19 -4.30 10.82
CA ARG A 38 -1.55 -4.16 12.23
C ARG A 38 -0.38 -3.64 13.04
N PRO A 39 -0.50 -2.45 13.62
CA PRO A 39 0.67 -1.81 14.20
C PRO A 39 1.14 -2.47 15.48
N GLN A 40 0.28 -3.18 16.19
CA GLN A 40 0.69 -3.74 17.45
C GLN A 40 1.38 -5.08 17.31
N SER A 41 1.49 -5.60 16.12
CA SER A 41 1.96 -6.97 15.97
C SER A 41 3.45 -7.10 15.80
N PHE A 42 4.08 -6.20 15.06
CA PHE A 42 5.45 -6.38 14.65
C PHE A 42 6.20 -5.08 14.64
N ALA A 43 7.52 -5.17 14.68
CA ALA A 43 8.37 -4.04 14.38
C ALA A 43 8.14 -3.62 12.92
N ALA A 44 8.52 -2.39 12.60
CA ALA A 44 8.22 -1.81 11.31
C ALA A 44 8.64 -2.67 10.11
N PRO A 45 9.83 -3.29 10.10
CA PRO A 45 10.20 -4.10 8.94
C PRO A 45 9.25 -5.27 8.71
N TYR A 46 8.77 -5.90 9.78
CA TYR A 46 7.86 -7.02 9.63
C TYR A 46 6.49 -6.56 9.18
N ALA A 47 6.07 -5.37 9.62
CA ALA A 47 4.80 -4.82 9.18
C ALA A 47 4.80 -4.59 7.68
N ASP A 48 5.90 -4.07 7.14
CA ASP A 48 5.99 -3.85 5.70
C ASP A 48 6.00 -5.15 4.93
N ILE A 49 6.68 -6.17 5.43
CA ILE A 49 6.71 -7.48 4.78
C ILE A 49 5.31 -8.07 4.76
N GLU A 50 4.58 -7.96 5.86
CA GLU A 50 3.23 -8.47 5.93
C GLU A 50 2.33 -7.74 4.93
N LEU A 51 2.44 -6.43 4.87
CA LEU A 51 1.63 -5.65 3.95
C LEU A 51 1.94 -6.02 2.49
N GLU A 52 3.21 -6.18 2.15
CA GLU A 52 3.58 -6.59 0.79
C GLU A 52 2.98 -7.95 0.44
N GLY A 53 2.90 -8.84 1.39
CA GLY A 53 2.24 -10.12 1.15
C GLY A 53 0.78 -9.95 0.77
N TYR A 54 0.07 -9.09 1.49
CA TYR A 54 -1.32 -8.81 1.16
C TYR A 54 -1.45 -8.17 -0.22
N LEU A 55 -0.56 -7.25 -0.54
CA LEU A 55 -0.60 -6.57 -1.84
C LEU A 55 -0.35 -7.55 -2.98
N THR A 56 0.57 -8.47 -2.79
CA THR A 56 0.86 -9.48 -3.81
C THR A 56 -0.38 -10.32 -4.10
N VAL A 57 -1.11 -10.72 -3.05
CA VAL A 57 -2.32 -11.49 -3.23
C VAL A 57 -3.38 -10.67 -3.96
N TRP A 58 -3.56 -9.40 -3.56
CA TRP A 58 -4.56 -8.56 -4.20
C TRP A 58 -4.23 -8.36 -5.68
N GLU A 59 -2.96 -8.13 -5.99
CA GLU A 59 -2.54 -7.96 -7.38
C GLU A 59 -2.83 -9.21 -8.21
N ALA A 60 -2.61 -10.38 -7.62
CA ALA A 60 -2.88 -11.64 -8.30
C ALA A 60 -4.38 -11.82 -8.58
N MET A 61 -5.22 -11.31 -7.69
CA MET A 61 -6.66 -11.42 -7.87
C MET A 61 -7.21 -10.37 -8.82
N HIS A 62 -6.45 -9.32 -9.10
CA HIS A 62 -6.91 -8.22 -9.93
C HIS A 62 -5.88 -7.90 -11.01
N PRO A 63 -5.64 -8.84 -11.93
CA PRO A 63 -4.56 -8.64 -12.91
C PRO A 63 -4.82 -7.49 -13.87
N GLU A 64 -6.07 -7.04 -13.97
CA GLU A 64 -6.39 -5.92 -14.84
C GLU A 64 -6.12 -4.57 -14.17
N SER A 65 -5.83 -4.56 -12.88
CA SER A 65 -5.60 -3.33 -12.15
C SER A 65 -4.12 -3.07 -12.03
N SER A 66 -3.77 -1.80 -11.88
CA SER A 66 -2.39 -1.38 -11.73
C SER A 66 -2.20 -0.79 -10.34
N LEU A 67 -1.14 -1.18 -9.67
CA LEU A 67 -0.85 -0.74 -8.31
C LEU A 67 0.58 -0.23 -8.26
N GLU A 68 0.76 0.97 -7.75
CA GLU A 68 2.08 1.58 -7.63
C GLU A 68 2.36 1.87 -6.16
N ARG A 69 3.53 1.50 -5.68
CA ARG A 69 3.96 1.81 -4.33
C ARG A 69 4.70 3.13 -4.37
N LEU A 70 4.17 4.11 -3.64
CA LEU A 70 4.78 5.43 -3.58
C LEU A 70 5.70 5.46 -2.38
N THR A 71 6.97 5.61 -2.62
CA THR A 71 7.97 5.52 -1.57
C THR A 71 8.47 6.92 -1.25
N PRO A 72 7.96 7.54 -0.21
CA PRO A 72 8.23 8.95 0.02
C PRO A 72 9.68 9.24 0.25
N MET A 73 10.42 8.32 0.82
CA MET A 73 11.79 8.62 1.11
C MET A 73 12.75 8.27 0.03
N ALA A 74 12.28 7.58 -0.95
CA ALA A 74 13.18 7.00 -1.89
C ALA A 74 14.04 7.98 -2.55
N HIS A 75 13.49 9.08 -2.90
CA HIS A 75 14.23 9.98 -3.64
C HIS A 75 14.97 10.93 -2.88
N VAL A 76 14.67 11.05 -1.71
CA VAL A 76 15.34 12.01 -0.94
C VAL A 76 16.79 11.71 -0.90
N ASN A 77 17.11 10.54 -0.69
CA ASN A 77 18.42 10.21 -0.54
C ASN A 77 19.15 10.26 -1.76
N SER A 78 18.54 10.19 -2.74
CA SER A 78 19.25 10.24 -3.88
C SER A 78 19.72 11.55 -4.16
N THR A 79 19.45 12.09 -3.73
CA THR A 79 19.95 13.20 -4.05
C THR A 79 21.11 13.58 -3.58
N HIS A 80 20.92 12.94 -3.58
CA HIS A 80 21.78 13.15 -3.49
C HIS A 80 22.56 13.29 -3.68
N SER A 81 22.52 13.29 -3.79
CA SER A 81 23.26 13.34 -3.95
C SER A 81 23.88 13.49 -4.27
N GLN A 82 23.96 13.55 -4.36
CA GLN A 82 24.58 13.57 -4.76
C GLN A 82 25.07 13.72 -4.96
#